data_6b1f3f92d92511ffd19287872cd6dd0e
#
_entry.id   6b1f3f92d92511ffd19287872cd6dd0e
#
_cell.length_a   1.000
_cell.length_b   1.000
_cell.length_c   1.000
_cell.angle_alpha   90.00
_cell.angle_beta   90.00
_cell.angle_gamma   90.00
#
_symmetry.space_group_name_H-M   'P 1'
#
loop_
_entity.id
_entity.type
_entity.pdbx_description
1 polymer ?
#
loop_
_entity_poly.entity_id
_entity_poly.type
_entity_poly.pdbx_seq_one_letter_code
_entity_poly.pdbx_strand_id
1 'polypeptide(L)'
;MRPPPRLEYSLTGVRKSLGGKGPLRSPPNSMMKLKDLFKDSLRNLGLYMPPAPLWVRPLSARSCFCRAVVQNGLLNRRQMVHAALRYRLGRSKNDAVIYWQIDQMGRVHDGKLMWYGADCHRLKDRHATWVTYLMKQYFKLPQGSFQSNHVFFGLHLVREPCTVCIVEAEKSAVILSELYPQYVWLAAGGLFELQPQKFWALQHYQIILLPDTDEELRAYTQWYAVAQQVMQSFLWPKQNRIYVSDFLERHASADQKRRKIDLVDYIQEST
;
A
#
# COMPACT_ATOMS: atom_id res chain seq x y z
N MET A 1 -16.79 -39.97 3.38
CA MET A 1 -16.77 -38.64 2.74
C MET A 1 -15.58 -38.58 1.79
N ARG A 2 -15.81 -38.45 0.48
CA ARG A 2 -14.75 -38.36 -0.54
C ARG A 2 -14.29 -36.93 -0.69
N PRO A 3 -12.98 -36.64 -0.89
CA PRO A 3 -12.50 -35.30 -1.16
C PRO A 3 -12.86 -34.86 -2.60
N PRO A 4 -13.00 -33.56 -2.83
CA PRO A 4 -13.31 -32.99 -4.15
C PRO A 4 -12.11 -33.08 -5.11
N PRO A 5 -12.34 -33.08 -6.45
CA PRO A 5 -11.31 -33.29 -7.45
C PRO A 5 -10.41 -32.09 -7.63
N ARG A 6 -9.11 -32.36 -7.80
CA ARG A 6 -8.09 -31.38 -8.24
C ARG A 6 -8.34 -31.02 -9.70
N LEU A 7 -8.43 -29.74 -9.99
CA LEU A 7 -8.36 -29.19 -11.35
C LEU A 7 -6.88 -29.00 -11.73
N GLU A 8 -6.36 -29.91 -12.55
CA GLU A 8 -5.10 -29.72 -13.25
C GLU A 8 -5.34 -28.88 -14.51
N TYR A 9 -4.67 -27.73 -14.61
CA TYR A 9 -4.59 -26.97 -15.87
C TYR A 9 -3.38 -27.45 -16.65
N SER A 10 -3.63 -28.20 -17.72
CA SER A 10 -2.67 -28.61 -18.73
C SER A 10 -2.28 -27.41 -19.62
N LEU A 11 -1.00 -27.06 -19.63
CA LEU A 11 -0.38 -26.20 -20.61
C LEU A 11 0.10 -27.02 -21.79
N THR A 12 -0.73 -27.29 -22.77
CA THR A 12 -0.28 -27.69 -24.11
C THR A 12 -1.35 -27.42 -25.17
N GLY A 13 -0.94 -26.73 -26.20
CA GLY A 13 -1.52 -26.85 -27.52
C GLY A 13 -2.30 -25.69 -28.06
N VAL A 14 -1.65 -24.79 -28.80
CA VAL A 14 -2.05 -24.44 -30.17
C VAL A 14 -0.80 -24.01 -30.94
N ARG A 15 -0.39 -24.88 -31.87
CA ARG A 15 0.48 -24.55 -33.00
C ARG A 15 -0.39 -24.46 -34.26
N LYS A 16 0.06 -23.54 -35.17
CA LYS A 16 -0.29 -23.35 -36.63
C LYS A 16 -1.25 -22.20 -36.85
N SER A 17 -0.99 -21.34 -37.85
CA SER A 17 -0.26 -21.44 -39.15
C SER A 17 0.01 -20.02 -39.66
N LEU A 18 1.19 -19.74 -40.14
CA LEU A 18 1.64 -19.51 -41.53
C LEU A 18 0.95 -18.37 -42.31
N GLY A 19 1.76 -17.42 -42.69
CA GLY A 19 1.75 -16.88 -44.04
C GLY A 19 1.31 -15.43 -44.21
N GLY A 20 2.24 -14.54 -44.46
CA GLY A 20 1.94 -13.21 -44.95
C GLY A 20 3.10 -12.25 -44.71
N LYS A 21 4.11 -12.26 -45.61
CA LYS A 21 5.11 -11.18 -45.67
C LYS A 21 4.45 -9.92 -46.24
N GLY A 22 4.01 -9.05 -45.35
CA GLY A 22 3.71 -7.65 -45.65
C GLY A 22 4.86 -6.77 -45.17
N PRO A 23 5.09 -5.59 -45.78
CA PRO A 23 6.22 -4.73 -45.46
C PRO A 23 6.15 -4.29 -43.99
N LEU A 24 7.31 -4.35 -43.30
CA LEU A 24 7.51 -3.87 -41.94
C LEU A 24 7.03 -2.42 -41.82
N ARG A 25 5.85 -2.23 -41.29
CA ARG A 25 5.40 -0.90 -40.88
C ARG A 25 6.27 -0.49 -39.67
N SER A 26 6.88 0.70 -39.79
CA SER A 26 7.55 1.40 -38.71
C SER A 26 6.72 1.32 -37.41
N PRO A 27 7.34 1.13 -36.24
CA PRO A 27 6.61 1.05 -35.01
C PRO A 27 5.81 2.34 -34.80
N PRO A 28 4.52 2.25 -34.49
CA PRO A 28 3.71 3.45 -34.27
C PRO A 28 4.23 4.14 -33.02
N ASN A 29 4.38 5.45 -33.15
CA ASN A 29 4.84 6.41 -32.15
C ASN A 29 4.21 6.11 -30.78
N SER A 30 4.91 5.31 -29.95
CA SER A 30 4.40 4.76 -28.69
C SER A 30 3.97 5.83 -27.67
N MET A 31 4.53 7.05 -27.79
CA MET A 31 4.20 8.20 -26.95
C MET A 31 2.79 8.77 -27.24
N MET A 32 2.36 8.76 -28.48
CA MET A 32 1.06 9.31 -28.89
C MET A 32 -0.07 8.38 -28.43
N LYS A 33 0.10 7.07 -28.59
CA LYS A 33 -0.89 6.08 -28.11
C LYS A 33 -1.01 6.02 -26.59
N LEU A 34 0.08 6.23 -25.84
CA LEU A 34 0.01 6.31 -24.37
C LEU A 34 -0.76 7.55 -23.91
N LYS A 35 -0.56 8.70 -24.56
CA LYS A 35 -1.31 9.92 -24.25
C LYS A 35 -2.81 9.78 -24.57
N ASP A 36 -3.16 9.07 -25.60
CA ASP A 36 -4.55 8.87 -26.02
C ASP A 36 -5.24 7.85 -25.11
N LEU A 37 -4.61 6.73 -24.77
CA LEU A 37 -5.07 5.79 -23.75
C LEU A 37 -5.23 6.45 -22.39
N PHE A 38 -4.36 7.39 -22.06
CA PHE A 38 -4.43 8.17 -20.82
C PHE A 38 -5.64 9.13 -20.82
N LYS A 39 -5.89 9.81 -21.93
CA LYS A 39 -7.06 10.69 -22.08
C LYS A 39 -8.38 9.92 -22.00
N ASP A 40 -8.45 8.73 -22.60
CA ASP A 40 -9.66 7.92 -22.61
C ASP A 40 -9.91 7.26 -21.23
N SER A 41 -8.85 6.84 -20.52
CA SER A 41 -8.93 6.36 -19.13
C SER A 41 -9.35 7.48 -18.18
N LEU A 42 -8.89 8.71 -18.40
CA LEU A 42 -9.25 9.88 -17.61
C LEU A 42 -10.71 10.33 -17.85
N ARG A 43 -11.23 10.17 -19.07
CA ARG A 43 -12.62 10.51 -19.39
C ARG A 43 -13.63 9.54 -18.79
N ASN A 44 -13.28 8.27 -18.68
CA ASN A 44 -14.24 7.24 -18.34
C ASN A 44 -14.34 6.91 -16.86
N LEU A 45 -13.37 7.21 -15.99
CA LEU A 45 -13.41 6.64 -14.65
C LEU A 45 -12.68 7.37 -13.53
N GLY A 46 -12.22 8.51 -13.52
CA GLY A 46 -11.73 9.30 -12.35
C GLY A 46 -11.20 8.55 -11.11
N LEU A 47 -11.24 7.23 -11.08
CA LEU A 47 -11.04 6.41 -9.89
C LEU A 47 -9.80 5.52 -9.88
N TYR A 48 -9.18 5.24 -11.04
CA TYR A 48 -8.06 4.31 -11.12
C TYR A 48 -6.87 4.88 -11.83
N MET A 49 -5.69 4.53 -11.33
CA MET A 49 -4.45 4.94 -11.94
C MET A 49 -4.23 4.16 -13.26
N PRO A 50 -3.89 4.84 -14.36
CA PRO A 50 -3.50 4.17 -15.59
C PRO A 50 -2.18 3.40 -15.41
N PRO A 51 -1.76 2.57 -16.37
CA PRO A 51 -0.51 1.83 -16.31
C PRO A 51 0.67 2.69 -15.91
N ALA A 52 1.48 2.20 -14.99
CA ALA A 52 2.62 2.93 -14.45
C ALA A 52 3.58 3.36 -15.57
N PRO A 53 4.10 4.59 -15.53
CA PRO A 53 5.02 5.08 -16.56
C PRO A 53 6.36 4.32 -16.54
N LEU A 54 7.08 4.33 -17.65
CA LEU A 54 8.34 3.59 -17.84
C LEU A 54 9.46 3.92 -16.84
N TRP A 55 9.39 5.06 -16.15
CA TRP A 55 10.34 5.44 -15.09
C TRP A 55 10.05 4.79 -13.73
N VAL A 56 9.01 3.97 -13.64
CA VAL A 56 8.61 3.23 -12.46
C VAL A 56 8.79 1.74 -12.70
N ARG A 57 9.40 1.03 -11.77
CA ARG A 57 9.34 -0.44 -11.69
C ARG A 57 8.19 -0.81 -10.78
N PRO A 58 7.08 -1.35 -11.30
CA PRO A 58 5.87 -1.59 -10.53
C PRO A 58 6.04 -2.66 -9.44
N LEU A 59 7.06 -3.53 -9.59
CA LEU A 59 7.40 -4.55 -8.58
C LEU A 59 8.91 -4.59 -8.38
N SER A 60 9.38 -4.39 -7.15
CA SER A 60 10.80 -4.44 -6.82
C SER A 60 11.04 -4.65 -5.32
N ALA A 61 11.92 -5.58 -5.00
CA ALA A 61 12.46 -5.78 -3.65
C ALA A 61 13.84 -5.12 -3.45
N ARG A 62 14.19 -4.11 -4.25
CA ARG A 62 15.53 -3.49 -4.27
C ARG A 62 15.54 -1.98 -4.08
N SER A 63 14.45 -1.40 -3.57
CA SER A 63 14.39 0.04 -3.25
C SER A 63 15.30 0.39 -2.05
N CYS A 64 15.52 1.70 -1.82
CA CYS A 64 16.23 2.17 -0.62
C CYS A 64 15.63 1.58 0.66
N PHE A 65 14.31 1.55 0.78
CA PHE A 65 13.59 0.95 1.90
C PHE A 65 13.94 -0.54 2.09
N CYS A 66 13.82 -1.35 1.03
CA CYS A 66 14.08 -2.80 1.14
C CYS A 66 15.51 -3.10 1.58
N ARG A 67 16.48 -2.30 1.14
CA ARG A 67 17.88 -2.44 1.58
C ARG A 67 18.05 -2.02 3.03
N ALA A 68 17.49 -0.88 3.41
CA ALA A 68 17.58 -0.38 4.79
C ALA A 68 16.98 -1.36 5.79
N VAL A 69 15.82 -1.93 5.52
CA VAL A 69 15.17 -2.95 6.37
C VAL A 69 16.09 -4.15 6.64
N VAL A 70 16.75 -4.65 5.59
CA VAL A 70 17.68 -5.80 5.73
C VAL A 70 18.96 -5.39 6.45
N GLN A 71 19.51 -4.21 6.16
CA GLN A 71 20.75 -3.72 6.78
C GLN A 71 20.60 -3.46 8.28
N ASN A 72 19.40 -3.03 8.71
CA ASN A 72 19.12 -2.81 10.13
C ASN A 72 18.59 -4.08 10.85
N GLY A 73 18.59 -5.23 10.18
CA GLY A 73 18.16 -6.49 10.81
C GLY A 73 16.67 -6.58 11.13
N LEU A 74 15.84 -5.63 10.66
CA LEU A 74 14.38 -5.65 10.88
C LEU A 74 13.72 -6.87 10.28
N LEU A 75 14.14 -7.23 9.07
CA LEU A 75 13.78 -8.47 8.39
C LEU A 75 15.03 -9.06 7.73
N ASN A 76 15.11 -10.38 7.66
CA ASN A 76 16.13 -10.99 6.81
C ASN A 76 15.79 -10.82 5.32
N ARG A 77 16.76 -11.12 4.44
CA ARG A 77 16.60 -10.94 2.99
C ARG A 77 15.41 -11.71 2.41
N ARG A 78 15.16 -12.93 2.89
CA ARG A 78 14.05 -13.78 2.41
C ARG A 78 12.71 -13.19 2.80
N GLN A 79 12.55 -12.77 4.04
CA GLN A 79 11.36 -12.09 4.54
C GLN A 79 11.10 -10.79 3.76
N MET A 80 12.14 -9.95 3.54
CA MET A 80 11.97 -8.70 2.80
C MET A 80 11.53 -8.94 1.35
N VAL A 81 12.07 -9.94 0.68
CA VAL A 81 11.62 -10.30 -0.69
C VAL A 81 10.18 -10.79 -0.66
N HIS A 82 9.81 -11.65 0.30
CA HIS A 82 8.45 -12.14 0.46
C HIS A 82 7.47 -10.99 0.70
N ALA A 83 7.75 -10.08 1.65
CA ALA A 83 6.93 -8.91 1.92
C ALA A 83 6.81 -7.99 0.69
N ALA A 84 7.94 -7.74 -0.01
CA ALA A 84 7.93 -6.88 -1.21
C ALA A 84 7.04 -7.44 -2.32
N LEU A 85 7.05 -8.75 -2.53
CA LEU A 85 6.18 -9.43 -3.50
C LEU A 85 4.71 -9.39 -3.05
N ARG A 86 4.46 -9.69 -1.78
CA ARG A 86 3.13 -9.71 -1.18
C ARG A 86 2.45 -8.36 -1.27
N TYR A 87 3.14 -7.28 -0.88
CA TYR A 87 2.64 -5.89 -0.95
C TYR A 87 2.81 -5.24 -2.32
N ARG A 88 3.40 -5.96 -3.30
CA ARG A 88 3.68 -5.43 -4.64
C ARG A 88 4.47 -4.13 -4.60
N LEU A 89 5.52 -4.05 -3.76
CA LEU A 89 6.31 -2.83 -3.63
C LEU A 89 6.97 -2.45 -4.96
N GLY A 90 6.84 -1.19 -5.32
CA GLY A 90 7.49 -0.64 -6.51
C GLY A 90 8.80 0.07 -6.20
N ARG A 91 9.51 0.49 -7.26
CA ARG A 91 10.73 1.30 -7.18
C ARG A 91 10.77 2.35 -8.28
N SER A 92 11.09 3.59 -7.92
CA SER A 92 11.36 4.66 -8.89
C SER A 92 12.80 4.60 -9.42
N LYS A 93 13.09 5.33 -10.51
CA LYS A 93 14.47 5.48 -11.01
C LYS A 93 15.40 6.10 -9.96
N ASN A 94 14.88 6.99 -9.14
CA ASN A 94 15.61 7.67 -8.07
C ASN A 94 15.60 6.88 -6.76
N ASP A 95 15.40 5.58 -6.84
CA ASP A 95 15.50 4.62 -5.75
C ASP A 95 14.45 4.72 -4.63
N ALA A 96 13.43 5.59 -4.76
CA ALA A 96 12.32 5.58 -3.83
C ALA A 96 11.59 4.24 -3.86
N VAL A 97 11.10 3.79 -2.70
CA VAL A 97 10.07 2.77 -2.67
C VAL A 97 8.74 3.37 -3.15
N ILE A 98 7.92 2.56 -3.80
CA ILE A 98 6.56 2.93 -4.15
C ILE A 98 5.62 1.99 -3.43
N TYR A 99 4.80 2.56 -2.57
CA TYR A 99 3.72 1.89 -1.86
C TYR A 99 2.43 2.06 -2.66
N TRP A 100 2.10 1.01 -3.43
CA TRP A 100 0.90 1.03 -4.27
C TRP A 100 -0.35 0.84 -3.44
N GLN A 101 -1.30 1.72 -3.59
CA GLN A 101 -2.65 1.58 -3.05
C GLN A 101 -3.48 0.74 -4.01
N ILE A 102 -3.70 -0.52 -3.66
CA ILE A 102 -4.37 -1.51 -4.50
C ILE A 102 -5.58 -2.01 -3.74
N ASP A 103 -6.75 -2.00 -4.37
CA ASP A 103 -7.97 -2.49 -3.76
C ASP A 103 -8.11 -4.03 -3.83
N GLN A 104 -9.15 -4.57 -3.21
CA GLN A 104 -9.43 -6.00 -3.17
C GLN A 104 -9.69 -6.63 -4.55
N MET A 105 -10.06 -5.81 -5.55
CA MET A 105 -10.21 -6.22 -6.94
C MET A 105 -8.91 -6.14 -7.76
N GLY A 106 -7.81 -5.74 -7.12
CA GLY A 106 -6.50 -5.61 -7.76
C GLY A 106 -6.30 -4.31 -8.55
N ARG A 107 -7.20 -3.34 -8.43
CA ARG A 107 -7.12 -2.05 -9.13
C ARG A 107 -6.20 -1.11 -8.37
N VAL A 108 -5.33 -0.42 -9.09
CA VAL A 108 -4.38 0.54 -8.50
C VAL A 108 -5.03 1.92 -8.44
N HIS A 109 -5.10 2.50 -7.25
CA HIS A 109 -5.65 3.83 -7.01
C HIS A 109 -4.58 4.92 -7.10
N ASP A 110 -3.42 4.70 -6.48
CA ASP A 110 -2.25 5.57 -6.53
C ASP A 110 -0.99 4.81 -6.07
N GLY A 111 0.16 5.49 -6.05
CA GLY A 111 1.40 5.01 -5.47
C GLY A 111 2.09 6.13 -4.69
N LYS A 112 2.42 5.89 -3.43
CA LYS A 112 3.15 6.83 -2.58
C LYS A 112 4.64 6.54 -2.69
N LEU A 113 5.41 7.53 -3.14
CA LEU A 113 6.87 7.46 -3.20
C LEU A 113 7.48 7.96 -1.91
N MET A 114 8.40 7.15 -1.35
CA MET A 114 9.12 7.48 -0.12
C MET A 114 10.58 7.13 -0.25
N TRP A 115 11.44 7.93 0.41
CA TRP A 115 12.87 7.68 0.51
C TRP A 115 13.26 7.40 1.95
N TYR A 116 14.14 6.41 2.13
CA TYR A 116 14.63 6.00 3.44
C TYR A 116 16.16 6.07 3.47
N GLY A 117 16.70 6.53 4.59
CA GLY A 117 18.11 6.48 4.90
C GLY A 117 18.59 5.07 5.24
N ALA A 118 19.89 4.93 5.47
CA ALA A 118 20.48 3.66 5.89
C ALA A 118 19.97 3.20 7.26
N ASP A 119 19.51 4.09 8.09
CA ASP A 119 18.89 3.88 9.40
C ASP A 119 17.42 3.43 9.33
N CYS A 120 16.91 3.19 8.15
CA CYS A 120 15.51 2.85 7.89
C CYS A 120 14.50 3.94 8.33
N HIS A 121 14.95 5.18 8.55
CA HIS A 121 14.07 6.31 8.76
C HIS A 121 13.83 7.07 7.46
N ARG A 122 12.65 7.69 7.37
CA ARG A 122 12.26 8.55 6.27
C ARG A 122 13.26 9.72 6.12
N LEU A 123 13.75 9.98 4.92
CA LEU A 123 14.57 11.15 4.63
C LEU A 123 13.71 12.42 4.78
N LYS A 124 14.12 13.33 5.69
CA LYS A 124 13.39 14.56 6.01
C LYS A 124 13.52 15.63 4.93
N ASP A 125 14.60 15.60 4.16
CA ASP A 125 14.89 16.48 3.02
C ASP A 125 14.13 16.09 1.75
N ARG A 126 13.43 14.96 1.75
CA ARG A 126 12.63 14.47 0.62
C ARG A 126 11.18 14.25 1.06
N HIS A 127 10.31 15.09 0.53
CA HIS A 127 8.87 14.95 0.78
C HIS A 127 8.30 13.74 0.07
N ALA A 128 7.38 13.06 0.74
CA ALA A 128 6.56 12.04 0.11
C ALA A 128 5.82 12.65 -1.08
N THR A 129 5.73 11.91 -2.17
CA THR A 129 4.98 12.34 -3.35
C THR A 129 4.14 11.20 -3.93
N TRP A 130 3.23 11.52 -4.81
CA TRP A 130 2.29 10.57 -5.39
C TRP A 130 2.60 10.33 -6.86
N VAL A 131 2.46 9.08 -7.30
CA VAL A 131 2.68 8.73 -8.71
C VAL A 131 1.73 9.52 -9.61
N THR A 132 0.45 9.62 -9.23
CA THR A 132 -0.54 10.39 -9.99
C THR A 132 -0.19 11.87 -10.08
N TYR A 133 0.35 12.48 -9.02
CA TYR A 133 0.85 13.85 -9.06
C TYR A 133 1.99 14.01 -10.08
N LEU A 134 3.00 13.13 -10.02
CA LEU A 134 4.13 13.15 -10.95
C LEU A 134 3.68 12.91 -12.40
N MET A 135 2.70 12.04 -12.60
CA MET A 135 2.13 11.81 -13.93
C MET A 135 1.41 13.04 -14.48
N LYS A 136 0.63 13.75 -13.64
CA LYS A 136 0.00 15.02 -14.04
C LYS A 136 1.05 16.03 -14.48
N GLN A 137 2.14 16.17 -13.74
CA GLN A 137 3.23 17.07 -14.09
C GLN A 137 3.92 16.65 -15.40
N TYR A 138 4.26 15.38 -15.53
CA TYR A 138 4.96 14.85 -16.70
C TYR A 138 4.14 14.99 -17.99
N PHE A 139 2.84 14.68 -17.93
CA PHE A 139 1.95 14.74 -19.09
C PHE A 139 1.29 16.12 -19.26
N LYS A 140 1.58 17.09 -18.40
CA LYS A 140 0.98 18.44 -18.41
C LYS A 140 -0.55 18.38 -18.46
N LEU A 141 -1.14 17.53 -17.61
CA LEU A 141 -2.59 17.38 -17.56
C LEU A 141 -3.25 18.58 -16.87
N PRO A 142 -4.45 18.98 -17.27
CA PRO A 142 -5.19 20.05 -16.59
C PRO A 142 -5.40 19.75 -15.10
N GLN A 143 -5.48 20.80 -14.29
CA GLN A 143 -5.85 20.67 -12.88
C GLN A 143 -7.25 20.03 -12.77
N GLY A 144 -7.41 19.04 -11.90
CA GLY A 144 -8.68 18.30 -11.74
C GLY A 144 -8.92 17.16 -12.73
N SER A 145 -8.04 16.93 -13.71
CA SER A 145 -8.20 15.86 -14.72
C SER A 145 -8.24 14.44 -14.15
N PHE A 146 -7.74 14.24 -12.95
CA PHE A 146 -7.78 12.97 -12.24
C PHE A 146 -7.71 13.23 -10.72
N GLN A 147 -8.63 12.64 -9.96
CA GLN A 147 -8.55 12.61 -8.50
C GLN A 147 -8.34 11.17 -8.05
N SER A 148 -7.26 10.95 -7.30
CA SER A 148 -7.00 9.66 -6.67
C SER A 148 -7.97 9.46 -5.52
N ASN A 149 -8.67 8.33 -5.52
CA ASN A 149 -9.46 7.90 -4.38
C ASN A 149 -8.60 6.95 -3.53
N HIS A 150 -7.91 7.49 -2.55
CA HIS A 150 -6.96 6.76 -1.73
C HIS A 150 -7.66 5.65 -0.92
N VAL A 151 -7.08 4.46 -0.95
CA VAL A 151 -7.49 3.30 -0.15
C VAL A 151 -6.38 2.94 0.85
N PHE A 152 -6.65 2.05 1.79
CA PHE A 152 -5.58 1.53 2.67
C PHE A 152 -4.49 0.83 1.85
N PHE A 153 -3.24 1.13 2.16
CA PHE A 153 -2.12 0.34 1.65
C PHE A 153 -2.24 -1.10 2.16
N GLY A 154 -2.06 -2.07 1.27
CA GLY A 154 -2.22 -3.50 1.60
C GLY A 154 -3.66 -4.03 1.49
N LEU A 155 -4.66 -3.21 1.13
CA LEU A 155 -6.07 -3.62 1.08
C LEU A 155 -6.32 -4.85 0.18
N HIS A 156 -5.54 -5.04 -0.89
CA HIS A 156 -5.61 -6.20 -1.77
C HIS A 156 -5.26 -7.55 -1.10
N LEU A 157 -4.70 -7.51 0.12
CA LEU A 157 -4.39 -8.70 0.91
C LEU A 157 -5.58 -9.22 1.73
N VAL A 158 -6.61 -8.38 1.90
CA VAL A 158 -7.81 -8.72 2.67
C VAL A 158 -8.76 -9.51 1.78
N ARG A 159 -8.79 -10.84 1.95
CA ARG A 159 -9.58 -11.74 1.07
C ARG A 159 -10.44 -12.73 1.84
N GLU A 160 -9.90 -13.31 2.89
CA GLU A 160 -10.56 -14.35 3.70
C GLU A 160 -10.89 -13.77 5.09
N PRO A 161 -11.77 -14.41 5.86
CA PRO A 161 -12.01 -14.02 7.24
C PRO A 161 -10.68 -13.93 8.01
N CYS A 162 -10.34 -12.74 8.47
CA CYS A 162 -9.08 -12.46 9.16
C CYS A 162 -9.24 -11.28 10.10
N THR A 163 -8.31 -11.11 11.03
CA THR A 163 -8.16 -9.87 11.78
C THR A 163 -7.25 -8.92 11.01
N VAL A 164 -7.77 -7.74 10.74
CA VAL A 164 -7.08 -6.66 10.03
C VAL A 164 -6.47 -5.72 11.06
N CYS A 165 -5.15 -5.55 11.02
CA CYS A 165 -4.42 -4.58 11.82
C CYS A 165 -4.04 -3.37 10.94
N ILE A 166 -4.32 -2.16 11.40
CA ILE A 166 -4.04 -0.92 10.66
C ILE A 166 -3.06 -0.08 11.46
N VAL A 167 -1.93 0.25 10.85
CA VAL A 167 -0.88 1.14 11.38
C VAL A 167 -0.83 2.45 10.59
N GLU A 168 -0.07 3.42 11.08
CA GLU A 168 0.06 4.71 10.41
C GLU A 168 0.89 4.61 9.13
N ALA A 169 2.10 4.07 9.22
CA ALA A 169 3.07 4.05 8.13
C ALA A 169 3.09 2.73 7.34
N GLU A 170 3.27 2.84 6.04
CA GLU A 170 3.41 1.68 5.14
C GLU A 170 4.64 0.82 5.49
N LYS A 171 5.74 1.45 5.96
CA LYS A 171 6.93 0.77 6.48
C LYS A 171 6.54 -0.27 7.53
N SER A 172 5.78 0.18 8.50
CA SER A 172 5.39 -0.63 9.67
C SER A 172 4.48 -1.78 9.27
N ALA A 173 3.51 -1.55 8.38
CA ALA A 173 2.66 -2.64 7.86
C ALA A 173 3.47 -3.73 7.16
N VAL A 174 4.45 -3.36 6.32
CA VAL A 174 5.32 -4.33 5.61
C VAL A 174 6.15 -5.16 6.59
N ILE A 175 6.77 -4.53 7.58
CA ILE A 175 7.64 -5.22 8.54
C ILE A 175 6.81 -6.12 9.45
N LEU A 176 5.74 -5.59 10.03
CA LEU A 176 4.87 -6.33 10.95
C LEU A 176 4.20 -7.54 10.27
N SER A 177 3.98 -7.51 8.98
CA SER A 177 3.40 -8.65 8.25
C SER A 177 4.28 -9.88 8.22
N GLU A 178 5.60 -9.72 8.38
CA GLU A 178 6.55 -10.83 8.48
C GLU A 178 6.81 -11.23 9.92
N LEU A 179 6.69 -10.30 10.86
CA LEU A 179 6.85 -10.58 12.29
C LEU A 179 5.61 -11.21 12.91
N TYR A 180 4.43 -10.80 12.45
CA TYR A 180 3.12 -11.27 12.93
C TYR A 180 2.21 -11.69 11.79
N PRO A 181 2.54 -12.78 11.09
CA PRO A 181 1.86 -13.20 9.84
C PRO A 181 0.43 -13.70 10.06
N GLN A 182 0.00 -13.91 11.29
CA GLN A 182 -1.37 -14.29 11.64
C GLN A 182 -2.40 -13.18 11.41
N TYR A 183 -1.95 -11.93 11.21
CA TYR A 183 -2.79 -10.76 10.92
C TYR A 183 -2.60 -10.29 9.49
N VAL A 184 -3.60 -9.60 8.95
CA VAL A 184 -3.44 -8.82 7.73
C VAL A 184 -3.14 -7.37 8.10
N TRP A 185 -1.95 -6.89 7.72
CA TRP A 185 -1.47 -5.56 8.07
C TRP A 185 -1.74 -4.57 6.95
N LEU A 186 -2.40 -3.47 7.29
CA LEU A 186 -2.66 -2.35 6.41
C LEU A 186 -2.01 -1.09 6.95
N ALA A 187 -1.85 -0.07 6.09
CA ALA A 187 -1.47 1.26 6.55
C ALA A 187 -2.45 2.33 6.08
N ALA A 188 -2.69 3.30 6.96
CA ALA A 188 -3.49 4.49 6.65
C ALA A 188 -2.75 5.41 5.68
N GLY A 189 -1.43 5.53 5.81
CA GLY A 189 -0.56 6.39 5.02
C GLY A 189 -0.16 7.69 5.72
N GLY A 190 -0.56 7.89 6.99
CA GLY A 190 -0.28 9.02 7.85
C GLY A 190 -1.39 9.26 8.85
N LEU A 191 -1.10 10.08 9.87
CA LEU A 191 -2.02 10.36 10.99
C LEU A 191 -3.42 10.79 10.52
N PHE A 192 -3.49 11.73 9.57
CA PHE A 192 -4.75 12.28 9.06
C PHE A 192 -5.31 11.52 7.85
N GLU A 193 -4.61 10.50 7.39
CA GLU A 193 -5.02 9.66 6.26
C GLU A 193 -5.99 8.53 6.68
N LEU A 194 -6.23 8.35 7.97
CA LEU A 194 -7.27 7.47 8.48
C LEU A 194 -8.64 8.15 8.28
N GLN A 195 -9.27 7.87 7.13
CA GLN A 195 -10.53 8.50 6.75
C GLN A 195 -11.68 7.48 6.85
N PRO A 196 -12.88 7.87 7.35
CA PRO A 196 -14.01 6.96 7.53
C PRO A 196 -14.41 6.18 6.28
N GLN A 197 -14.34 6.80 5.11
CA GLN A 197 -14.73 6.17 3.84
C GLN A 197 -13.83 5.00 3.44
N LYS A 198 -12.59 4.93 3.92
CA LYS A 198 -11.70 3.80 3.65
C LYS A 198 -12.16 2.50 4.32
N PHE A 199 -12.95 2.60 5.40
CA PHE A 199 -13.41 1.45 6.18
C PHE A 199 -14.50 0.63 5.49
N TRP A 200 -15.20 1.17 4.50
CA TRP A 200 -16.30 0.46 3.84
C TRP A 200 -15.87 -0.88 3.23
N ALA A 201 -14.63 -0.96 2.77
CA ALA A 201 -14.06 -2.22 2.26
C ALA A 201 -13.80 -3.25 3.36
N LEU A 202 -13.85 -2.86 4.64
CA LEU A 202 -13.50 -3.67 5.80
C LEU A 202 -14.70 -3.98 6.72
N GLN A 203 -15.92 -3.65 6.32
CA GLN A 203 -17.12 -3.75 7.16
C GLN A 203 -17.45 -5.16 7.69
N HIS A 204 -16.84 -6.21 7.12
CA HIS A 204 -17.06 -7.60 7.52
C HIS A 204 -15.86 -8.22 8.27
N TYR A 205 -14.86 -7.42 8.62
CA TYR A 205 -13.63 -7.89 9.25
C TYR A 205 -13.50 -7.38 10.68
N GLN A 206 -12.78 -8.13 11.51
CA GLN A 206 -12.32 -7.61 12.78
C GLN A 206 -11.19 -6.62 12.55
N ILE A 207 -11.27 -5.44 13.14
CA ILE A 207 -10.31 -4.35 12.89
C ILE A 207 -9.65 -3.94 14.21
N ILE A 208 -8.32 -3.89 14.19
CA ILE A 208 -7.50 -3.34 15.26
C ILE A 208 -6.71 -2.17 14.69
N LEU A 209 -6.90 -1.00 15.24
CA LEU A 209 -6.11 0.18 14.94
C LEU A 209 -4.95 0.29 15.92
N LEU A 210 -3.75 0.50 15.42
CA LEU A 210 -2.53 0.64 16.22
C LEU A 210 -1.86 1.98 15.84
N PRO A 211 -2.34 3.08 16.42
CA PRO A 211 -1.75 4.40 16.20
C PRO A 211 -0.33 4.46 16.75
N ASP A 212 0.51 5.32 16.17
CA ASP A 212 1.80 5.69 16.76
C ASP A 212 1.54 6.40 18.10
N THR A 213 2.54 6.47 18.96
CA THR A 213 2.38 7.16 20.25
C THR A 213 2.96 8.58 20.20
N ASP A 214 2.44 9.44 21.07
CA ASP A 214 2.98 10.79 21.33
C ASP A 214 2.64 11.27 22.74
N GLU A 215 3.33 12.31 23.24
CA GLU A 215 3.17 12.84 24.60
C GLU A 215 1.75 13.35 24.89
N GLU A 216 1.02 13.80 23.88
CA GLU A 216 -0.30 14.42 24.00
C GLU A 216 -1.45 13.49 23.62
N LEU A 217 -1.18 12.22 23.35
CA LEU A 217 -2.17 11.22 22.91
C LEU A 217 -2.93 11.63 21.63
N ARG A 218 -2.32 12.44 20.78
CA ARG A 218 -2.99 12.98 19.59
C ARG A 218 -3.35 11.89 18.60
N ALA A 219 -2.40 10.99 18.31
CA ALA A 219 -2.61 9.90 17.37
C ALA A 219 -3.72 8.96 17.86
N TYR A 220 -3.65 8.55 19.13
CA TYR A 220 -4.68 7.72 19.73
C TYR A 220 -6.05 8.40 19.70
N THR A 221 -6.15 9.64 20.18
CA THR A 221 -7.42 10.39 20.24
C THR A 221 -8.02 10.60 18.87
N GLN A 222 -7.20 10.98 17.88
CA GLN A 222 -7.64 11.17 16.50
C GLN A 222 -8.19 9.86 15.91
N TRP A 223 -7.49 8.76 16.07
CA TRP A 223 -7.90 7.48 15.53
C TRP A 223 -9.11 6.91 16.26
N TYR A 224 -9.20 7.13 17.56
CA TYR A 224 -10.38 6.77 18.36
C TYR A 224 -11.63 7.52 17.87
N ALA A 225 -11.52 8.82 17.63
CA ALA A 225 -12.63 9.62 17.11
C ALA A 225 -13.10 9.11 15.73
N VAL A 226 -12.17 8.80 14.82
CA VAL A 226 -12.53 8.22 13.51
C VAL A 226 -13.20 6.86 13.67
N ALA A 227 -12.71 5.98 14.53
CA ALA A 227 -13.32 4.67 14.80
C ALA A 227 -14.76 4.82 15.32
N GLN A 228 -14.99 5.73 16.27
CA GLN A 228 -16.33 6.02 16.79
C GLN A 228 -17.24 6.55 15.67
N GLN A 229 -16.79 7.48 14.85
CA GLN A 229 -17.55 8.00 13.72
C GLN A 229 -17.96 6.89 12.73
N VAL A 230 -17.06 5.96 12.41
CA VAL A 230 -17.36 4.82 11.55
C VAL A 230 -18.40 3.91 12.18
N MET A 231 -18.20 3.51 13.44
CA MET A 231 -19.12 2.60 14.17
C MET A 231 -20.51 3.19 14.42
N GLN A 232 -20.61 4.52 14.52
CA GLN A 232 -21.89 5.23 14.66
C GLN A 232 -22.64 5.39 13.32
N SER A 233 -21.96 5.16 12.19
CA SER A 233 -22.60 5.26 10.89
C SER A 233 -23.72 4.24 10.76
N PHE A 234 -24.84 4.67 10.18
CA PHE A 234 -26.00 3.81 9.88
C PHE A 234 -25.64 2.60 9.01
N LEU A 235 -24.65 2.76 8.11
CA LEU A 235 -24.23 1.71 7.17
C LEU A 235 -23.24 0.72 7.79
N TRP A 236 -22.69 0.98 8.98
CA TRP A 236 -21.73 0.08 9.62
C TRP A 236 -22.46 -1.05 10.36
N PRO A 237 -22.07 -2.34 10.15
CA PRO A 237 -22.69 -3.46 10.85
C PRO A 237 -22.53 -3.32 12.37
N LYS A 238 -23.62 -3.29 13.13
CA LYS A 238 -23.60 -3.05 14.58
C LYS A 238 -22.82 -4.09 15.38
N GLN A 239 -22.72 -5.31 14.87
CA GLN A 239 -21.94 -6.40 15.48
C GLN A 239 -20.43 -6.24 15.28
N ASN A 240 -20.00 -5.47 14.28
CA ASN A 240 -18.58 -5.29 13.99
C ASN A 240 -18.02 -4.12 14.80
N ARG A 241 -16.98 -4.43 15.58
CA ARG A 241 -16.28 -3.44 16.40
C ARG A 241 -14.93 -3.12 15.78
N ILE A 242 -14.57 -1.84 15.86
CA ILE A 242 -13.23 -1.37 15.59
C ILE A 242 -12.58 -1.15 16.95
N TYR A 243 -11.53 -1.91 17.23
CA TYR A 243 -10.75 -1.75 18.45
C TYR A 243 -9.59 -0.80 18.18
N VAL A 244 -9.40 0.18 19.04
CA VAL A 244 -8.23 1.07 19.01
C VAL A 244 -7.32 0.68 20.15
N SER A 245 -6.12 0.22 19.79
CA SER A 245 -5.14 -0.24 20.77
C SER A 245 -4.47 0.93 21.49
N ASP A 246 -4.50 0.90 22.80
CA ASP A 246 -3.78 1.80 23.67
C ASP A 246 -2.43 1.19 24.15
N PHE A 247 -1.97 0.15 23.45
CA PHE A 247 -0.78 -0.61 23.83
C PHE A 247 0.46 0.29 23.97
N LEU A 248 0.77 1.08 22.93
CA LEU A 248 1.92 1.98 22.96
C LEU A 248 1.74 3.07 24.04
N GLU A 249 0.53 3.56 24.23
CA GLU A 249 0.25 4.56 25.26
C GLU A 249 0.50 4.06 26.68
N ARG A 250 0.28 2.78 26.94
CA ARG A 250 0.50 2.17 28.24
C ARG A 250 1.94 1.70 28.47
N HIS A 251 2.67 1.34 27.42
CA HIS A 251 3.96 0.65 27.55
C HIS A 251 5.16 1.48 27.09
N ALA A 252 4.97 2.47 26.20
CA ALA A 252 6.06 3.32 25.77
C ALA A 252 6.53 4.25 26.89
N SER A 253 7.85 4.39 27.05
CA SER A 253 8.48 5.33 27.96
C SER A 253 8.21 6.79 27.55
N ALA A 254 8.42 7.73 28.46
CA ALA A 254 8.30 9.17 28.14
C ALA A 254 9.23 9.62 26.99
N ASP A 255 10.43 9.03 26.89
CA ASP A 255 11.34 9.30 25.77
C ASP A 255 10.80 8.76 24.44
N GLN A 256 10.28 7.55 24.44
CA GLN A 256 9.67 6.94 23.25
C GLN A 256 8.45 7.75 22.77
N LYS A 257 7.59 8.22 23.67
CA LYS A 257 6.46 9.10 23.34
C LYS A 257 6.92 10.43 22.74
N ARG A 258 7.97 11.05 23.29
CA ARG A 258 8.58 12.27 22.77
C ARG A 258 9.12 12.09 21.35
N ARG A 259 9.72 10.92 21.05
CA ARG A 259 10.21 10.55 19.72
C ARG A 259 9.10 10.12 18.76
N LYS A 260 7.87 9.91 19.26
CA LYS A 260 6.69 9.49 18.49
C LYS A 260 6.93 8.17 17.76
N ILE A 261 7.33 7.16 18.53
CA ILE A 261 7.67 5.87 17.95
C ILE A 261 6.42 5.11 17.46
N ASP A 262 6.64 4.29 16.45
CA ASP A 262 5.66 3.30 15.99
C ASP A 262 5.85 1.93 16.69
N LEU A 263 4.96 0.99 16.38
CA LEU A 263 5.04 -0.36 16.98
C LEU A 263 6.33 -1.11 16.56
N VAL A 264 6.89 -0.85 15.38
CA VAL A 264 8.16 -1.48 14.94
C VAL A 264 9.31 -0.96 15.77
N ASP A 265 9.39 0.36 15.97
CA ASP A 265 10.41 1.00 16.79
C ASP A 265 10.35 0.47 18.23
N TYR A 266 9.12 0.33 18.79
CA TYR A 266 8.92 -0.23 20.14
C TYR A 266 9.44 -1.67 20.26
N ILE A 267 9.13 -2.53 19.29
CA ILE A 267 9.59 -3.92 19.29
C ILE A 267 11.11 -4.00 19.20
N GLN A 268 11.73 -3.18 18.33
CA GLN A 268 13.18 -3.14 18.19
C GLN A 268 13.91 -2.73 19.47
N GLU A 269 13.39 -1.73 20.17
CA GLU A 269 14.00 -1.23 21.38
C GLU A 269 13.74 -2.12 22.62
N SER A 270 12.77 -3.04 22.51
CA SER A 270 12.42 -4.00 23.59
C SER A 270 13.13 -5.35 23.45
N THR A 271 13.87 -5.57 22.36
CA THR A 271 14.62 -6.79 22.03
C THR A 271 16.10 -6.60 22.32
#